data_16525c5a41d39cdef26573de15889adb
#
_entry.id   16525c5a41d39cdef26573de15889adb
#
_cell.length_a   1.000
_cell.length_b   1.000
_cell.length_c   1.000
_cell.angle_alpha   90.00
_cell.angle_beta   90.00
_cell.angle_gamma   90.00
#
_symmetry.space_group_name_H-M   'P 1'
#
loop_
_entity.id
_entity.type
_entity.pdbx_description
1 polymer ?
#
loop_
_entity_poly.entity_id
_entity_poly.type
_entity_poly.pdbx_seq_one_letter_code
_entity_poly.pdbx_strand_id
1 'polypeptide(L)'
;YIIEMLARIGVGYITAIDGDVFDETNLNRQLLSNTKNVGLSKAYEAKKRVEIVNPDVIINPIAVMIDSTNASTLLKGHDIVVDALDNINSRRLIQKYSSEFKIPMVHGAIAGFFGQVTTIFPEDNTLDLLYSGDANLNKGVEKELGNPSFTPALVASIEVAEVIKVLLHKGKPLRKKVLFIDLLNNNFDVLDFF
;
A
#
# COMPACT_ATOMS: atom_id res chain seq x y z
N TYR A 1 -5.44 -4.78 -5.60
CA TYR A 1 -6.54 -4.87 -4.64
C TYR A 1 -6.96 -3.49 -4.12
N ILE A 2 -6.04 -2.70 -3.56
CA ILE A 2 -6.34 -1.38 -2.96
C ILE A 2 -7.06 -0.47 -3.96
N ILE A 3 -6.49 -0.25 -5.14
CA ILE A 3 -7.08 0.61 -6.19
C ILE A 3 -8.48 0.12 -6.60
N GLU A 4 -8.65 -1.18 -6.80
CA GLU A 4 -9.95 -1.79 -7.13
C GLU A 4 -11.00 -1.49 -6.07
N MET A 5 -10.66 -1.68 -4.80
CA MET A 5 -11.59 -1.46 -3.69
C MET A 5 -11.91 0.02 -3.48
N LEU A 6 -10.92 0.91 -3.58
CA LEU A 6 -11.12 2.35 -3.48
C LEU A 6 -12.01 2.88 -4.61
N ALA A 7 -11.82 2.38 -5.84
CA ALA A 7 -12.67 2.72 -6.97
C ALA A 7 -14.12 2.25 -6.76
N ARG A 8 -14.33 1.03 -6.27
CA ARG A 8 -15.69 0.49 -5.98
C ARG A 8 -16.40 1.26 -4.89
N ILE A 9 -15.68 1.73 -3.87
CA ILE A 9 -16.25 2.55 -2.79
C ILE A 9 -16.58 3.97 -3.29
N GLY A 10 -15.97 4.43 -4.39
CA GLY A 10 -16.20 5.76 -4.96
C GLY A 10 -15.28 6.83 -4.35
N VAL A 11 -14.04 6.49 -4.02
CA VAL A 11 -13.02 7.50 -3.70
C VAL A 11 -12.79 8.34 -4.96
N GLY A 12 -13.16 9.63 -4.90
CA GLY A 12 -13.34 10.47 -6.08
C GLY A 12 -12.07 10.69 -6.92
N TYR A 13 -10.89 10.68 -6.30
CA TYR A 13 -9.61 10.88 -7.00
C TYR A 13 -8.54 9.91 -6.50
N ILE A 14 -7.92 9.19 -7.41
CA ILE A 14 -6.84 8.23 -7.12
C ILE A 14 -5.62 8.55 -7.96
N THR A 15 -4.44 8.68 -7.34
CA THR A 15 -3.16 8.71 -8.06
C THR A 15 -2.49 7.34 -7.92
N ALA A 16 -2.29 6.64 -9.04
CA ALA A 16 -1.62 5.35 -9.10
C ALA A 16 -0.17 5.55 -9.58
N ILE A 17 0.80 5.42 -8.66
CA ILE A 17 2.22 5.62 -8.95
C ILE A 17 2.90 4.26 -8.98
N ASP A 18 3.40 3.84 -10.13
CA ASP A 18 4.14 2.58 -10.31
C ASP A 18 4.97 2.65 -11.60
N GLY A 19 6.28 2.47 -11.50
CA GLY A 19 7.20 2.49 -12.63
C GLY A 19 7.32 1.16 -13.36
N ASP A 20 6.73 0.08 -12.83
CA ASP A 20 6.86 -1.27 -13.38
C ASP A 20 5.85 -1.56 -14.49
N VAL A 21 6.17 -2.64 -15.20
CA VAL A 21 5.22 -3.36 -16.06
C VAL A 21 4.76 -4.64 -15.36
N PHE A 22 3.63 -5.21 -15.78
CA PHE A 22 3.23 -6.53 -15.31
C PHE A 22 4.17 -7.61 -15.86
N ASP A 23 4.52 -8.55 -14.98
CA ASP A 23 5.31 -9.73 -15.25
C ASP A 23 4.47 -11.00 -14.98
N GLU A 24 4.82 -12.13 -15.59
CA GLU A 24 4.14 -13.40 -15.37
C GLU A 24 4.11 -13.81 -13.90
N THR A 25 5.17 -13.47 -13.14
CA THR A 25 5.26 -13.72 -11.69
C THR A 25 4.25 -12.91 -10.87
N ASN A 26 3.60 -11.92 -11.46
CA ASN A 26 2.56 -11.13 -10.79
C ASN A 26 1.17 -11.78 -10.85
N LEU A 27 0.95 -12.68 -11.81
CA LEU A 27 -0.35 -13.30 -12.08
C LEU A 27 -0.93 -14.05 -10.88
N ASN A 28 -0.07 -14.54 -10.00
CA ASN A 28 -0.46 -15.30 -8.81
C ASN A 28 -1.10 -14.44 -7.70
N ARG A 29 -0.91 -13.09 -7.72
CA ARG A 29 -1.31 -12.25 -6.58
C ARG A 29 -1.75 -10.83 -6.91
N GLN A 30 -1.37 -10.25 -8.04
CA GLN A 30 -1.75 -8.89 -8.40
C GLN A 30 -3.07 -8.89 -9.16
N LEU A 31 -4.15 -8.45 -8.53
CA LEU A 31 -5.52 -8.52 -9.05
C LEU A 31 -5.70 -7.91 -10.45
N LEU A 32 -4.93 -6.86 -10.76
CA LEU A 32 -5.03 -6.17 -12.05
C LEU A 32 -4.26 -6.87 -13.17
N SER A 33 -3.37 -7.83 -12.83
CA SER A 33 -2.62 -8.61 -13.82
C SER A 33 -3.47 -9.70 -14.46
N ASN A 34 -3.22 -9.96 -15.72
CA ASN A 34 -3.77 -11.08 -16.47
C ASN A 34 -2.84 -11.41 -17.66
N THR A 35 -3.06 -12.54 -18.33
CA THR A 35 -2.21 -13.00 -19.44
C THR A 35 -2.16 -12.04 -20.63
N LYS A 36 -3.11 -11.11 -20.77
CA LYS A 36 -3.19 -10.16 -21.89
C LYS A 36 -2.44 -8.85 -21.62
N ASN A 37 -2.12 -8.56 -20.35
CA ASN A 37 -1.45 -7.31 -19.98
C ASN A 37 -0.04 -7.48 -19.41
N VAL A 38 0.53 -8.68 -19.49
CA VAL A 38 1.97 -8.89 -19.24
C VAL A 38 2.79 -8.00 -20.18
N GLY A 39 3.77 -7.28 -19.63
CA GLY A 39 4.57 -6.28 -20.35
C GLY A 39 3.95 -4.88 -20.42
N LEU A 40 2.71 -4.68 -19.98
CA LEU A 40 2.07 -3.36 -19.95
C LEU A 40 2.27 -2.67 -18.59
N SER A 41 2.31 -1.34 -18.61
CA SER A 41 2.49 -0.52 -17.41
C SER A 41 1.40 -0.76 -16.38
N LYS A 42 1.80 -1.05 -15.14
CA LYS A 42 0.88 -1.28 -14.01
C LYS A 42 -0.01 -0.07 -13.74
N ALA A 43 0.56 1.14 -13.77
CA ALA A 43 -0.18 2.38 -13.53
C ALA A 43 -1.27 2.62 -14.60
N TYR A 44 -0.94 2.42 -15.88
CA TYR A 44 -1.94 2.59 -16.95
C TYR A 44 -2.98 1.48 -16.99
N GLU A 45 -2.63 0.26 -16.65
CA GLU A 45 -3.62 -0.84 -16.51
C GLU A 45 -4.54 -0.61 -15.32
N ALA A 46 -4.05 -0.02 -14.22
CA ALA A 46 -4.89 0.42 -13.12
C ALA A 46 -5.91 1.47 -13.58
N LYS A 47 -5.52 2.43 -14.43
CA LYS A 47 -6.44 3.41 -15.01
C LYS A 47 -7.55 2.73 -15.81
N LYS A 48 -7.18 1.89 -16.76
CA LYS A 48 -8.18 1.15 -17.58
C LYS A 48 -9.16 0.36 -16.70
N ARG A 49 -8.65 -0.26 -15.62
CA ARG A 49 -9.49 -1.02 -14.71
C ARG A 49 -10.48 -0.15 -13.95
N VAL A 50 -10.03 0.98 -13.41
CA VAL A 50 -10.90 1.91 -12.67
C VAL A 50 -12.00 2.47 -13.58
N GLU A 51 -11.66 2.87 -14.80
CA GLU A 51 -12.64 3.36 -15.79
C GLU A 51 -13.78 2.35 -16.09
N ILE A 52 -13.47 1.03 -16.02
CA ILE A 52 -14.46 -0.03 -16.19
C ILE A 52 -15.27 -0.27 -14.90
N VAL A 53 -14.61 -0.19 -13.74
CA VAL A 53 -15.22 -0.50 -12.45
C VAL A 53 -16.14 0.62 -11.96
N ASN A 54 -15.68 1.86 -12.10
CA ASN A 54 -16.40 3.05 -11.66
C ASN A 54 -15.95 4.27 -12.46
N PRO A 55 -16.67 4.65 -13.53
CA PRO A 55 -16.31 5.75 -14.41
C PRO A 55 -16.38 7.14 -13.73
N ASP A 56 -17.05 7.25 -12.58
CA ASP A 56 -17.12 8.50 -11.82
C ASP A 56 -15.86 8.77 -10.99
N VAL A 57 -14.98 7.79 -10.84
CA VAL A 57 -13.68 7.94 -10.16
C VAL A 57 -12.62 8.40 -11.12
N ILE A 58 -12.00 9.55 -10.80
CA ILE A 58 -10.87 10.07 -11.58
C ILE A 58 -9.60 9.36 -11.12
N ILE A 59 -8.91 8.71 -12.05
CA ILE A 59 -7.62 8.10 -11.78
C ILE A 59 -6.51 8.76 -12.61
N ASN A 60 -5.42 9.17 -11.93
CA ASN A 60 -4.20 9.70 -12.53
C ASN A 60 -3.09 8.64 -12.49
N PRO A 61 -2.75 7.99 -13.62
CA PRO A 61 -1.67 7.02 -13.67
C PRO A 61 -0.33 7.74 -13.84
N ILE A 62 0.64 7.43 -13.00
CA ILE A 62 2.01 7.97 -13.07
C ILE A 62 2.98 6.80 -13.17
N ALA A 63 3.48 6.54 -14.38
CA ALA A 63 4.38 5.43 -14.68
C ALA A 63 5.85 5.80 -14.39
N VAL A 64 6.18 6.01 -13.11
CA VAL A 64 7.54 6.28 -12.64
C VAL A 64 7.82 5.55 -11.34
N MET A 65 9.08 5.18 -11.13
CA MET A 65 9.55 4.72 -9.82
C MET A 65 9.64 5.91 -8.88
N ILE A 66 9.09 5.76 -7.67
CA ILE A 66 9.21 6.80 -6.65
C ILE A 66 10.62 6.80 -6.05
N ASP A 67 11.26 7.97 -6.01
CA ASP A 67 12.58 8.18 -5.45
C ASP A 67 12.71 9.55 -4.76
N SER A 68 13.90 9.87 -4.23
CA SER A 68 14.15 11.12 -3.51
C SER A 68 14.04 12.38 -4.39
N THR A 69 14.08 12.26 -5.71
CA THR A 69 14.01 13.38 -6.64
C THR A 69 12.58 13.77 -6.99
N ASN A 70 11.64 12.83 -6.92
CA ASN A 70 10.26 13.02 -7.35
C ASN A 70 9.21 12.86 -6.25
N ALA A 71 9.52 12.18 -5.13
CA ALA A 71 8.57 11.89 -4.06
C ALA A 71 7.86 13.14 -3.51
N SER A 72 8.58 14.25 -3.35
CA SER A 72 8.00 15.52 -2.90
C SER A 72 6.88 16.01 -3.82
N THR A 73 7.12 15.98 -5.14
CA THR A 73 6.13 16.41 -6.13
C THR A 73 4.95 15.44 -6.23
N LEU A 74 5.24 14.14 -6.15
CA LEU A 74 4.25 13.09 -6.33
C LEU A 74 3.28 12.96 -5.14
N LEU A 75 3.73 13.25 -3.93
CA LEU A 75 2.91 13.08 -2.72
C LEU A 75 2.16 14.34 -2.29
N LYS A 76 2.64 15.52 -2.70
CA LYS A 76 2.05 16.79 -2.28
C LYS A 76 0.60 16.93 -2.74
N GLY A 77 -0.27 17.35 -1.81
CA GLY A 77 -1.67 17.69 -2.10
C GLY A 77 -2.65 16.51 -2.08
N HIS A 78 -2.20 15.34 -1.61
CA HIS A 78 -3.09 14.21 -1.34
C HIS A 78 -3.65 14.28 0.10
N ASP A 79 -4.82 13.71 0.30
CA ASP A 79 -5.45 13.60 1.63
C ASP A 79 -4.92 12.41 2.42
N ILE A 80 -4.45 11.37 1.73
CA ILE A 80 -3.91 10.15 2.31
C ILE A 80 -2.95 9.46 1.33
N VAL A 81 -1.93 8.80 1.86
CA VAL A 81 -1.01 7.95 1.10
C VAL A 81 -1.21 6.50 1.52
N VAL A 82 -1.20 5.57 0.55
CA VAL A 82 -1.25 4.13 0.82
C VAL A 82 0.02 3.48 0.29
N ASP A 83 0.68 2.74 1.16
CA ASP A 83 1.93 2.04 0.87
C ASP A 83 1.67 0.62 0.36
N ALA A 84 1.98 0.39 -0.90
CA ALA A 84 1.97 -0.94 -1.52
C ALA A 84 3.37 -1.33 -2.07
N LEU A 85 4.43 -0.78 -1.47
CA LEU A 85 5.81 -0.98 -1.89
C LEU A 85 6.40 -2.27 -1.31
N ASP A 86 7.44 -2.79 -1.96
CA ASP A 86 8.12 -4.03 -1.60
C ASP A 86 9.52 -3.82 -0.97
N ASN A 87 9.92 -2.56 -0.73
CA ASN A 87 11.23 -2.27 -0.17
C ASN A 87 11.18 -1.19 0.93
N ILE A 88 11.99 -1.37 1.95
CA ILE A 88 11.98 -0.55 3.17
C ILE A 88 12.42 0.89 2.88
N ASN A 89 13.37 1.11 1.97
CA ASN A 89 13.87 2.45 1.68
C ASN A 89 12.79 3.34 1.06
N SER A 90 12.04 2.82 0.10
CA SER A 90 10.92 3.55 -0.51
C SER A 90 9.78 3.78 0.50
N ARG A 91 9.50 2.83 1.40
CA ARG A 91 8.53 3.01 2.49
C ARG A 91 8.92 4.15 3.42
N ARG A 92 10.18 4.20 3.87
CA ARG A 92 10.69 5.31 4.69
C ARG A 92 10.67 6.64 3.96
N LEU A 93 10.94 6.62 2.66
CA LEU A 93 10.89 7.81 1.83
C LEU A 93 9.48 8.41 1.78
N ILE A 94 8.46 7.58 1.51
CA ILE A 94 7.07 8.06 1.48
C ILE A 94 6.59 8.48 2.87
N GLN A 95 6.97 7.79 3.96
CA GLN A 95 6.68 8.24 5.33
C GLN A 95 7.27 9.63 5.60
N LYS A 96 8.54 9.87 5.23
CA LYS A 96 9.19 11.16 5.41
C LYS A 96 8.40 12.30 4.77
N TYR A 97 8.06 12.16 3.48
CA TYR A 97 7.33 13.22 2.76
C TYR A 97 5.86 13.32 3.18
N SER A 98 5.22 12.22 3.55
CA SER A 98 3.87 12.23 4.14
C SER A 98 3.86 13.04 5.45
N SER A 99 4.86 12.83 6.31
CA SER A 99 5.03 13.63 7.53
C SER A 99 5.28 15.11 7.22
N GLU A 100 6.18 15.42 6.28
CA GLU A 100 6.51 16.79 5.87
C GLU A 100 5.27 17.55 5.35
N PHE A 101 4.43 16.90 4.57
CA PHE A 101 3.20 17.48 4.00
C PHE A 101 1.97 17.33 4.91
N LYS A 102 2.13 16.76 6.11
CA LYS A 102 1.06 16.50 7.07
C LYS A 102 -0.05 15.60 6.51
N ILE A 103 0.33 14.60 5.72
CA ILE A 103 -0.57 13.63 5.12
C ILE A 103 -0.48 12.32 5.91
N PRO A 104 -1.60 11.74 6.39
CA PRO A 104 -1.57 10.40 6.98
C PRO A 104 -1.24 9.34 5.93
N MET A 105 -0.62 8.25 6.38
CA MET A 105 -0.20 7.13 5.55
C MET A 105 -0.75 5.83 6.12
N VAL A 106 -1.31 4.99 5.26
CA VAL A 106 -1.64 3.60 5.60
C VAL A 106 -0.54 2.71 5.04
N HIS A 107 0.01 1.86 5.88
CA HIS A 107 1.08 0.93 5.54
C HIS A 107 0.61 -0.50 5.70
N GLY A 108 0.81 -1.31 4.66
CA GLY A 108 0.66 -2.76 4.68
C GLY A 108 1.92 -3.47 4.18
N ALA A 109 2.21 -4.63 4.77
CA ALA A 109 3.27 -5.51 4.29
C ALA A 109 2.84 -6.96 4.40
N ILE A 110 3.40 -7.80 3.53
CA ILE A 110 3.06 -9.21 3.43
C ILE A 110 4.31 -10.07 3.29
N ALA A 111 4.27 -11.29 3.84
CA ALA A 111 5.28 -12.32 3.62
C ALA A 111 4.65 -13.71 3.82
N GLY A 112 4.51 -14.51 2.75
CA GLY A 112 3.85 -15.82 2.84
C GLY A 112 2.42 -15.71 3.37
N PHE A 113 2.15 -16.38 4.49
CA PHE A 113 0.87 -16.34 5.21
C PHE A 113 0.74 -15.17 6.19
N PHE A 114 1.78 -14.33 6.29
CA PHE A 114 1.83 -13.26 7.28
C PHE A 114 1.56 -11.90 6.65
N GLY A 115 0.88 -11.05 7.39
CA GLY A 115 0.61 -9.67 7.02
C GLY A 115 0.71 -8.72 8.21
N GLN A 116 0.88 -7.45 7.92
CA GLN A 116 0.80 -6.39 8.92
C GLN A 116 0.17 -5.14 8.34
N VAL A 117 -0.58 -4.41 9.15
CA VAL A 117 -1.20 -3.13 8.77
C VAL A 117 -1.08 -2.13 9.91
N THR A 118 -0.76 -0.89 9.59
CA THR A 118 -0.75 0.24 10.53
C THR A 118 -1.16 1.53 9.83
N THR A 119 -1.68 2.49 10.60
CA THR A 119 -1.97 3.85 10.13
C THR A 119 -1.00 4.83 10.81
N ILE A 120 -0.26 5.58 10.03
CA ILE A 120 0.82 6.46 10.46
C ILE A 120 0.36 7.91 10.26
N PHE A 121 0.29 8.67 11.34
CA PHE A 121 0.01 10.09 11.26
C PHE A 121 1.31 10.90 11.15
N PRO A 122 1.26 12.15 10.67
CA PRO A 122 2.46 12.93 10.35
C PRO A 122 3.50 13.06 11.47
N GLU A 123 3.06 13.07 12.72
CA GLU A 123 3.94 13.16 13.90
C GLU A 123 4.42 11.80 14.42
N ASP A 124 3.99 10.70 13.80
CA ASP A 124 4.35 9.34 14.21
C ASP A 124 5.55 8.84 13.38
N ASN A 125 6.46 8.11 13.99
CA ASN A 125 7.62 7.47 13.35
C ASN A 125 7.52 5.95 13.36
N THR A 126 6.33 5.43 13.12
CA THR A 126 5.99 4.01 13.28
C THR A 126 6.84 3.08 12.41
N LEU A 127 7.16 3.46 11.16
CA LEU A 127 8.01 2.61 10.30
C LEU A 127 9.45 2.49 10.83
N ASP A 128 9.97 3.53 11.47
CA ASP A 128 11.32 3.49 12.04
C ASP A 128 11.37 2.52 13.23
N LEU A 129 10.28 2.41 13.97
CA LEU A 129 10.13 1.43 15.04
C LEU A 129 9.93 0.00 14.50
N LEU A 130 9.08 -0.16 13.49
CA LEU A 130 8.82 -1.46 12.84
C LEU A 130 10.08 -2.05 12.19
N TYR A 131 10.87 -1.21 11.55
CA TYR A 131 12.07 -1.59 10.82
C TYR A 131 13.36 -1.13 11.51
N SER A 132 13.37 -1.07 12.86
CA SER A 132 14.53 -0.66 13.68
C SER A 132 15.69 -1.66 13.65
N GLY A 133 15.47 -2.88 13.17
CA GLY A 133 16.54 -3.84 12.88
C GLY A 133 17.33 -3.45 11.63
N ASP A 134 18.47 -4.04 11.43
CA ASP A 134 19.49 -3.86 10.39
C ASP A 134 19.13 -2.93 9.21
N ALA A 135 19.77 -1.75 9.18
CA ALA A 135 19.66 -0.79 8.08
C ALA A 135 20.09 -1.36 6.69
N ASN A 136 20.65 -2.56 6.66
CA ASN A 136 21.10 -3.28 5.46
C ASN A 136 20.07 -4.24 4.87
N LEU A 137 18.94 -4.49 5.54
CA LEU A 137 17.88 -5.35 5.02
C LEU A 137 16.96 -4.55 4.09
N ASN A 138 17.35 -4.44 2.83
CA ASN A 138 16.53 -3.77 1.79
C ASN A 138 15.29 -4.58 1.37
N LYS A 139 15.25 -5.86 1.67
CA LYS A 139 14.12 -6.77 1.38
C LYS A 139 13.86 -7.67 2.57
N GLY A 140 12.62 -7.82 2.93
CA GLY A 140 12.19 -8.64 4.05
C GLY A 140 12.12 -10.14 3.73
N VAL A 141 11.50 -10.88 4.62
CA VAL A 141 11.35 -12.36 4.60
C VAL A 141 10.48 -12.84 3.43
N GLU A 142 9.79 -11.93 2.73
CA GLU A 142 8.90 -12.23 1.60
C GLU A 142 9.58 -12.94 0.43
N LYS A 143 10.91 -12.80 0.29
CA LYS A 143 11.67 -13.52 -0.74
C LYS A 143 11.72 -15.02 -0.52
N GLU A 144 11.76 -15.44 0.74
CA GLU A 144 11.87 -16.86 1.11
C GLU A 144 10.48 -17.50 1.22
N LEU A 145 9.49 -16.76 1.72
CA LEU A 145 8.15 -17.28 1.99
C LEU A 145 7.19 -17.17 0.79
N GLY A 146 7.56 -16.41 -0.24
CA GLY A 146 6.70 -16.13 -1.39
C GLY A 146 5.51 -15.24 -1.02
N ASN A 147 4.59 -15.04 -1.97
CA ASN A 147 3.42 -14.18 -1.78
C ASN A 147 2.18 -14.83 -2.40
N PRO A 148 1.44 -15.66 -1.64
CA PRO A 148 0.18 -16.24 -2.12
C PRO A 148 -0.92 -15.16 -2.21
N SER A 149 -1.87 -15.35 -3.14
CA SER A 149 -2.88 -14.34 -3.50
C SER A 149 -3.78 -13.87 -2.36
N PHE A 150 -4.07 -14.73 -1.40
CA PHE A 150 -4.99 -14.45 -0.30
C PHE A 150 -4.41 -13.45 0.71
N THR A 151 -3.11 -13.47 0.97
CA THR A 151 -2.47 -12.55 1.92
C THR A 151 -2.55 -11.09 1.46
N PRO A 152 -2.14 -10.71 0.24
CA PRO A 152 -2.30 -9.33 -0.22
C PRO A 152 -3.77 -8.92 -0.37
N ALA A 153 -4.67 -9.84 -0.68
CA ALA A 153 -6.11 -9.52 -0.75
C ALA A 153 -6.67 -9.12 0.62
N LEU A 154 -6.32 -9.87 1.68
CA LEU A 154 -6.75 -9.58 3.03
C LEU A 154 -6.11 -8.29 3.57
N VAL A 155 -4.78 -8.15 3.44
CA VAL A 155 -4.05 -6.96 3.89
C VAL A 155 -4.61 -5.71 3.21
N ALA A 156 -4.77 -5.73 1.88
CA ALA A 156 -5.37 -4.63 1.13
C ALA A 156 -6.81 -4.28 1.60
N SER A 157 -7.60 -5.28 1.98
CA SER A 157 -8.96 -5.04 2.51
C SER A 157 -8.93 -4.26 3.83
N ILE A 158 -7.96 -4.57 4.69
CA ILE A 158 -7.78 -3.88 5.97
C ILE A 158 -7.21 -2.48 5.72
N GLU A 159 -6.22 -2.33 4.83
CA GLU A 159 -5.67 -1.02 4.45
C GLU A 159 -6.76 -0.09 3.92
N VAL A 160 -7.63 -0.57 3.04
CA VAL A 160 -8.77 0.21 2.52
C VAL A 160 -9.73 0.60 3.64
N ALA A 161 -10.00 -0.29 4.60
CA ALA A 161 -10.81 0.05 5.76
C ALA A 161 -10.15 1.17 6.61
N GLU A 162 -8.83 1.12 6.81
CA GLU A 162 -8.08 2.19 7.47
C GLU A 162 -8.14 3.51 6.70
N VAL A 163 -7.97 3.48 5.37
CA VAL A 163 -8.12 4.67 4.51
C VAL A 163 -9.48 5.32 4.72
N ILE A 164 -10.55 4.54 4.68
CA ILE A 164 -11.93 5.07 4.85
C ILE A 164 -12.16 5.61 6.26
N LYS A 165 -11.61 4.98 7.30
CA LYS A 165 -11.68 5.53 8.66
C LYS A 165 -11.03 6.91 8.76
N VAL A 166 -9.86 7.07 8.14
CA VAL A 166 -9.13 8.35 8.14
C VAL A 166 -9.91 9.41 7.36
N LEU A 167 -10.30 9.11 6.12
CA LEU A 167 -10.99 10.07 5.24
C LEU A 167 -12.36 10.52 5.80
N LEU A 168 -13.09 9.62 6.43
CA LEU A 168 -14.41 9.92 7.01
C LEU A 168 -14.37 10.33 8.48
N HIS A 169 -13.18 10.36 9.10
CA HIS A 169 -13.03 10.62 10.55
C HIS A 169 -13.90 9.68 11.40
N LYS A 170 -13.99 8.40 11.03
CA LYS A 170 -14.82 7.40 11.69
C LYS A 170 -14.00 6.27 12.30
N GLY A 171 -14.50 5.73 13.42
CA GLY A 171 -13.87 4.61 14.10
C GLY A 171 -12.52 4.98 14.75
N LYS A 172 -11.69 3.96 14.97
CA LYS A 172 -10.33 4.11 15.55
C LYS A 172 -9.33 3.52 14.57
N PRO A 173 -8.55 4.34 13.86
CA PRO A 173 -7.44 3.86 13.04
C PRO A 173 -6.39 3.13 13.89
N LEU A 174 -5.61 2.27 13.25
CA LEU A 174 -4.46 1.56 13.84
C LEU A 174 -3.27 2.51 14.06
N ARG A 175 -3.51 3.67 14.68
CA ARG A 175 -2.48 4.66 14.98
C ARG A 175 -1.65 4.20 16.18
N LYS A 176 -0.31 4.21 16.05
CA LYS A 176 0.66 3.73 17.06
C LYS A 176 0.43 2.25 17.44
N LYS A 177 -0.22 1.52 16.57
CA LYS A 177 -0.54 0.10 16.70
C LYS A 177 -0.23 -0.59 15.39
N VAL A 178 0.12 -1.85 15.46
CA VAL A 178 0.22 -2.72 14.28
C VAL A 178 -0.71 -3.89 14.47
N LEU A 179 -1.55 -4.13 13.48
CA LEU A 179 -2.25 -5.40 13.36
C LEU A 179 -1.31 -6.38 12.69
N PHE A 180 -0.92 -7.43 13.39
CA PHE A 180 -0.25 -8.60 12.85
C PHE A 180 -1.27 -9.67 12.48
N ILE A 181 -1.05 -10.29 11.34
CA ILE A 181 -1.93 -11.29 10.75
C ILE A 181 -1.10 -12.55 10.50
N ASP A 182 -1.52 -13.65 11.08
CA ASP A 182 -0.98 -14.99 10.83
C ASP A 182 -2.11 -15.88 10.31
N LEU A 183 -2.19 -16.01 8.99
CA LEU A 183 -3.21 -16.83 8.32
C LEU A 183 -2.93 -18.33 8.43
N LEU A 184 -1.70 -18.71 8.79
CA LEU A 184 -1.36 -20.11 8.97
C LEU A 184 -2.01 -20.67 10.23
N ASN A 185 -2.07 -19.86 11.31
CA ASN A 185 -2.64 -20.24 12.60
C ASN A 185 -3.97 -19.51 12.89
N ASN A 186 -4.47 -18.68 11.95
CA ASN A 186 -5.68 -17.87 12.10
C ASN A 186 -5.63 -16.87 13.28
N ASN A 187 -4.46 -16.29 13.54
CA ASN A 187 -4.26 -15.31 14.61
C ASN A 187 -4.26 -13.88 14.05
N PHE A 188 -4.88 -12.98 14.80
CA PHE A 188 -4.96 -11.55 14.49
C PHE A 188 -4.66 -10.77 15.78
N ASP A 189 -3.45 -10.25 15.88
CA ASP A 189 -2.97 -9.59 17.09
C ASP A 189 -2.73 -8.09 16.84
N VAL A 190 -3.27 -7.25 17.71
CA VAL A 190 -3.00 -5.80 17.70
C VAL A 190 -1.96 -5.51 18.77
N LEU A 191 -0.78 -5.08 18.34
CA LEU A 191 0.31 -4.69 19.21
C LEU A 191 0.40 -3.17 19.31
N ASP A 192 0.52 -2.67 20.54
CA ASP A 192 0.78 -1.26 20.83
C ASP A 192 2.29 -1.00 20.79
N PHE A 193 2.73 0.11 20.17
CA PHE A 193 4.13 0.52 20.17
C PHE A 193 4.49 1.46 21.32
N PHE A 194 3.51 1.91 22.09
CA PHE A 194 3.68 2.90 23.15
C PHE A 194 2.77 2.63 24.34
#